data_05576d09ed006a9e59d37aeab6813b9e
#
_entry.id   05576d09ed006a9e59d37aeab6813b9e
#
_cell.length_a   1.000
_cell.length_b   1.000
_cell.length_c   1.000
_cell.angle_alpha   90.00
_cell.angle_beta   90.00
_cell.angle_gamma   90.00
#
_symmetry.space_group_name_H-M   'P 1'
#
loop_
_entity.id
_entity.type
_entity.pdbx_description
1 polymer ?
#
loop_
_entity_poly.entity_id
_entity_poly.type
_entity_poly.pdbx_seq_one_letter_code
_entity_poly.pdbx_strand_id
1 'polypeptide(L)'
;MGNPTPRRRIERLLEIARPLFFQISLEGLAAHNDTVRGKGHFAKSLAFLKVLRDLDISSMVMLTLTQDNVDQVLPLAETLKDLTDHFTFNRLSTVGEGAGLLMSEKKTFPAFLKSYAQAAADNPKMGFKDNLFNLIRQKEGAAPIGGCTGYGCGAAFNFLALLADGEVHACRKFPSRIGNIHEDTLYDIYHTDLAARYRAGSLACRDCRLNIVCRGCLAVAHSAGLDVFTDKDPFCFASS
;
A
#
# COMPACT_ATOMS: atom_id res chain seq x y z
N MET A 1 0.80 -12.84 -3.74
CA MET A 1 -0.01 -11.81 -4.42
C MET A 1 -1.36 -12.39 -4.78
N GLY A 2 -2.39 -11.71 -4.37
CA GLY A 2 -3.75 -12.12 -4.24
C GLY A 2 -4.55 -12.43 -5.48
N ASN A 3 -4.21 -13.49 -6.16
CA ASN A 3 -5.11 -14.09 -7.14
C ASN A 3 -6.02 -15.08 -6.45
N PRO A 4 -7.29 -15.19 -6.89
CA PRO A 4 -8.22 -16.20 -6.40
C PRO A 4 -7.62 -17.61 -6.47
N THR A 5 -7.72 -18.31 -5.36
CA THR A 5 -7.16 -19.65 -5.20
C THR A 5 -8.28 -20.66 -5.00
N PRO A 6 -8.25 -21.86 -5.62
CA PRO A 6 -9.27 -22.87 -5.42
C PRO A 6 -9.45 -23.26 -3.94
N ARG A 7 -10.69 -23.41 -3.49
CA ARG A 7 -11.06 -23.75 -2.10
C ARG A 7 -10.23 -24.90 -1.54
N ARG A 8 -10.08 -26.00 -2.30
CA ARG A 8 -9.26 -27.17 -1.89
C ARG A 8 -7.82 -26.83 -1.50
N ARG A 9 -7.20 -25.83 -2.16
CA ARG A 9 -5.85 -25.39 -1.79
C ARG A 9 -5.82 -24.64 -0.47
N ILE A 10 -6.87 -23.87 -0.19
CA ILE A 10 -7.00 -23.17 1.08
C ILE A 10 -7.22 -24.17 2.22
N GLU A 11 -8.10 -25.13 2.02
CA GLU A 11 -8.36 -26.21 3.00
C GLU A 11 -7.08 -26.98 3.34
N ARG A 12 -6.28 -27.35 2.32
CA ARG A 12 -4.95 -27.96 2.55
C ARG A 12 -3.97 -27.06 3.29
N LEU A 13 -4.02 -25.75 3.05
CA LEU A 13 -3.18 -24.80 3.82
C LEU A 13 -3.61 -24.78 5.28
N LEU A 14 -4.91 -24.83 5.57
CA LEU A 14 -5.45 -24.83 6.93
C LEU A 14 -5.05 -26.11 7.72
N GLU A 15 -4.80 -27.22 7.05
CA GLU A 15 -4.25 -28.45 7.67
C GLU A 15 -2.82 -28.23 8.21
N ILE A 16 -2.07 -27.27 7.64
CA ILE A 16 -0.70 -26.95 8.02
C ILE A 16 -0.68 -25.80 9.02
N ALA A 17 -1.29 -24.67 8.67
CA ALA A 17 -1.34 -23.48 9.49
C ALA A 17 -2.49 -22.56 9.07
N ARG A 18 -3.07 -21.84 10.04
CA ARG A 18 -4.08 -20.81 9.76
C ARG A 18 -3.40 -19.50 9.38
N PRO A 19 -3.60 -18.97 8.16
CA PRO A 19 -3.06 -17.67 7.77
C PRO A 19 -3.74 -16.56 8.57
N LEU A 20 -3.02 -15.48 8.85
CA LEU A 20 -3.57 -14.29 9.51
C LEU A 20 -4.65 -13.63 8.64
N PHE A 21 -4.39 -13.51 7.34
CA PHE A 21 -5.33 -12.98 6.36
C PHE A 21 -4.87 -13.30 4.93
N PHE A 22 -5.81 -13.22 3.98
CA PHE A 22 -5.51 -13.20 2.55
C PHE A 22 -5.67 -11.79 1.99
N GLN A 23 -4.64 -11.29 1.32
CA GLN A 23 -4.73 -10.05 0.56
C GLN A 23 -5.05 -10.35 -0.90
N ILE A 24 -6.10 -9.72 -1.41
CA ILE A 24 -6.57 -9.80 -2.80
C ILE A 24 -6.41 -8.42 -3.43
N SER A 25 -6.00 -8.39 -4.68
CA SER A 25 -5.90 -7.13 -5.41
C SER A 25 -7.07 -6.99 -6.37
N LEU A 26 -7.74 -5.84 -6.30
CA LEU A 26 -8.73 -5.39 -7.28
C LEU A 26 -8.36 -3.98 -7.72
N GLU A 27 -8.49 -3.67 -9.02
CA GLU A 27 -8.06 -2.39 -9.58
C GLU A 27 -9.23 -1.44 -9.88
N GLY A 28 -10.45 -1.82 -9.52
CA GLY A 28 -11.68 -1.07 -9.70
C GLY A 28 -12.88 -1.98 -9.82
N LEU A 29 -13.99 -1.48 -10.32
CA LEU A 29 -15.19 -2.25 -10.64
C LEU A 29 -14.93 -3.22 -11.80
N ALA A 30 -15.88 -4.11 -12.07
CA ALA A 30 -15.72 -5.26 -12.96
C ALA A 30 -15.08 -4.93 -14.31
N ALA A 31 -15.57 -3.92 -15.02
CA ALA A 31 -15.07 -3.57 -16.35
C ALA A 31 -13.61 -3.14 -16.32
N HIS A 32 -13.26 -2.20 -15.43
CA HIS A 32 -11.87 -1.71 -15.29
C HIS A 32 -10.95 -2.79 -14.75
N ASN A 33 -11.37 -3.49 -13.69
CA ASN A 33 -10.56 -4.57 -13.11
C ASN A 33 -10.23 -5.66 -14.13
N ASP A 34 -11.22 -6.06 -14.94
CA ASP A 34 -11.03 -7.14 -15.90
C ASP A 34 -10.18 -6.72 -17.12
N THR A 35 -10.15 -5.43 -17.44
CA THR A 35 -9.19 -4.89 -18.43
C THR A 35 -7.75 -5.02 -17.94
N VAL A 36 -7.50 -4.75 -16.66
CA VAL A 36 -6.14 -4.80 -16.08
C VAL A 36 -5.71 -6.24 -15.75
N ARG A 37 -6.62 -7.04 -15.19
CA ARG A 37 -6.28 -8.36 -14.59
C ARG A 37 -6.79 -9.56 -15.40
N GLY A 38 -7.45 -9.31 -16.50
CA GLY A 38 -8.02 -10.35 -17.37
C GLY A 38 -9.50 -10.62 -17.08
N LYS A 39 -10.20 -10.99 -18.16
CA LYS A 39 -11.65 -11.22 -18.18
C LYS A 39 -12.11 -12.18 -17.09
N GLY A 40 -13.11 -11.78 -16.32
CA GLY A 40 -13.74 -12.57 -15.27
C GLY A 40 -12.94 -12.61 -13.95
N HIS A 41 -11.81 -11.87 -13.84
CA HIS A 41 -11.03 -11.82 -12.61
C HIS A 41 -11.83 -11.20 -11.45
N PHE A 42 -12.61 -10.15 -11.73
CA PHE A 42 -13.45 -9.51 -10.71
C PHE A 42 -14.44 -10.49 -10.07
N ALA A 43 -15.23 -11.18 -10.89
CA ALA A 43 -16.20 -12.16 -10.41
C ALA A 43 -15.55 -13.32 -9.62
N LYS A 44 -14.40 -13.81 -10.10
CA LYS A 44 -13.61 -14.85 -9.39
C LYS A 44 -13.11 -14.34 -8.04
N SER A 45 -12.70 -13.08 -7.96
CA SER A 45 -12.23 -12.46 -6.70
C SER A 45 -13.37 -12.32 -5.69
N LEU A 46 -14.56 -11.89 -6.11
CA LEU A 46 -15.73 -11.84 -5.23
C LEU A 46 -16.15 -13.23 -4.74
N ALA A 47 -16.13 -14.23 -5.62
CA ALA A 47 -16.40 -15.61 -5.24
C ALA A 47 -15.35 -16.14 -4.23
N PHE A 48 -14.10 -15.79 -4.41
CA PHE A 48 -13.02 -16.15 -3.49
C PHE A 48 -13.16 -15.49 -2.11
N LEU A 49 -13.56 -14.21 -2.05
CA LEU A 49 -13.86 -13.55 -0.77
C LEU A 49 -14.96 -14.28 0.00
N LYS A 50 -16.02 -14.78 -0.67
CA LYS A 50 -17.05 -15.61 -0.06
C LYS A 50 -16.48 -16.90 0.51
N VAL A 51 -15.59 -17.58 -0.23
CA VAL A 51 -14.90 -18.79 0.25
C VAL A 51 -14.08 -18.50 1.51
N LEU A 52 -13.35 -17.39 1.56
CA LEU A 52 -12.57 -17.01 2.75
C LEU A 52 -13.48 -16.78 3.95
N ARG A 53 -14.59 -16.07 3.76
CA ARG A 53 -15.59 -15.86 4.81
C ARG A 53 -16.21 -17.17 5.31
N ASP A 54 -16.58 -18.10 4.41
CA ASP A 54 -17.12 -19.42 4.77
C ASP A 54 -16.13 -20.27 5.57
N LEU A 55 -14.83 -20.05 5.37
CA LEU A 55 -13.74 -20.71 6.10
C LEU A 55 -13.27 -19.90 7.34
N ASP A 56 -13.97 -18.82 7.67
CA ASP A 56 -13.62 -17.90 8.75
C ASP A 56 -12.17 -17.41 8.65
N ILE A 57 -11.73 -17.04 7.45
CA ILE A 57 -10.38 -16.49 7.18
C ILE A 57 -10.51 -15.02 6.85
N SER A 58 -9.80 -14.19 7.60
CA SER A 58 -9.76 -12.74 7.34
C SER A 58 -9.26 -12.41 5.95
N SER A 59 -9.90 -11.42 5.34
CA SER A 59 -9.58 -10.95 3.99
C SER A 59 -9.28 -9.45 3.95
N MET A 60 -8.36 -9.08 3.08
CA MET A 60 -8.06 -7.69 2.76
C MET A 60 -8.10 -7.49 1.25
N VAL A 61 -8.81 -6.47 0.80
CA VAL A 61 -8.74 -6.03 -0.60
C VAL A 61 -7.88 -4.77 -0.68
N MET A 62 -6.94 -4.78 -1.62
CA MET A 62 -6.06 -3.64 -1.87
C MET A 62 -6.13 -3.24 -3.34
N LEU A 63 -6.37 -1.94 -3.57
CA LEU A 63 -6.35 -1.32 -4.89
C LEU A 63 -5.05 -0.54 -5.09
N THR A 64 -4.46 -0.60 -6.29
CA THR A 64 -3.39 0.31 -6.68
C THR A 64 -3.99 1.54 -7.34
N LEU A 65 -3.89 2.70 -6.68
CA LEU A 65 -4.48 3.95 -7.14
C LEU A 65 -3.69 4.50 -8.32
N THR A 66 -4.37 4.66 -9.45
CA THR A 66 -3.88 5.24 -10.69
C THR A 66 -4.75 6.44 -11.08
N GLN A 67 -4.39 7.14 -12.15
CA GLN A 67 -5.22 8.20 -12.71
C GLN A 67 -6.58 7.67 -13.21
N ASP A 68 -6.60 6.45 -13.74
CA ASP A 68 -7.76 5.89 -14.44
C ASP A 68 -8.78 5.21 -13.51
N ASN A 69 -8.46 5.07 -12.20
CA ASN A 69 -9.35 4.36 -11.28
C ASN A 69 -9.66 5.11 -9.97
N VAL A 70 -9.24 6.37 -9.85
CA VAL A 70 -9.48 7.17 -8.65
C VAL A 70 -10.97 7.32 -8.32
N ASP A 71 -11.82 7.45 -9.32
CA ASP A 71 -13.28 7.54 -9.22
C ASP A 71 -13.95 6.22 -8.83
N GLN A 72 -13.27 5.09 -8.99
CA GLN A 72 -13.78 3.76 -8.71
C GLN A 72 -13.50 3.28 -7.28
N VAL A 73 -12.62 3.97 -6.54
CA VAL A 73 -12.20 3.54 -5.20
C VAL A 73 -13.38 3.46 -4.22
N LEU A 74 -14.19 4.51 -4.14
CA LEU A 74 -15.33 4.56 -3.23
C LEU A 74 -16.47 3.61 -3.65
N PRO A 75 -16.89 3.54 -4.91
CA PRO A 75 -17.84 2.54 -5.37
C PRO A 75 -17.38 1.10 -5.14
N LEU A 76 -16.08 0.82 -5.31
CA LEU A 76 -15.51 -0.49 -5.02
C LEU A 76 -15.57 -0.80 -3.52
N ALA A 77 -15.20 0.16 -2.66
CA ALA A 77 -15.27 0.00 -1.21
C ALA A 77 -16.70 -0.34 -0.74
N GLU A 78 -17.72 0.32 -1.30
CA GLU A 78 -19.11 0.03 -0.99
C GLU A 78 -19.54 -1.36 -1.49
N THR A 79 -19.13 -1.74 -2.71
CA THR A 79 -19.38 -3.09 -3.24
C THR A 79 -18.81 -4.20 -2.35
N LEU A 80 -17.69 -3.92 -1.68
CA LEU A 80 -16.95 -4.89 -0.87
C LEU A 80 -17.31 -4.87 0.62
N LYS A 81 -18.14 -3.95 1.07
CA LYS A 81 -18.45 -3.68 2.47
C LYS A 81 -18.84 -4.93 3.27
N ASP A 82 -19.64 -5.81 2.66
CA ASP A 82 -20.11 -7.06 3.29
C ASP A 82 -19.31 -8.29 2.85
N LEU A 83 -18.25 -8.12 2.08
CA LEU A 83 -17.48 -9.22 1.49
C LEU A 83 -16.06 -9.33 2.00
N THR A 84 -15.47 -8.25 2.50
CA THR A 84 -14.10 -8.23 3.01
C THR A 84 -14.02 -7.65 4.41
N ASP A 85 -12.98 -8.00 5.15
CA ASP A 85 -12.74 -7.46 6.49
C ASP A 85 -11.98 -6.13 6.43
N HIS A 86 -11.15 -5.95 5.40
CA HIS A 86 -10.42 -4.72 5.17
C HIS A 86 -10.37 -4.34 3.70
N PHE A 87 -10.56 -3.04 3.45
CA PHE A 87 -10.32 -2.42 2.15
C PHE A 87 -9.36 -1.26 2.28
N THR A 88 -8.38 -1.16 1.40
CA THR A 88 -7.46 -0.03 1.36
C THR A 88 -6.87 0.16 -0.03
N PHE A 89 -6.13 1.25 -0.22
CA PHE A 89 -5.38 1.47 -1.45
C PHE A 89 -3.90 1.77 -1.18
N ASN A 90 -3.08 1.55 -2.19
CA ASN A 90 -1.72 2.08 -2.29
C ASN A 90 -1.64 3.02 -3.48
N ARG A 91 -0.90 4.11 -3.37
CA ARG A 91 -0.54 4.89 -4.55
C ARG A 91 0.36 4.07 -5.49
N LEU A 92 0.20 4.29 -6.80
CA LEU A 92 1.04 3.68 -7.82
C LEU A 92 2.53 3.97 -7.57
N SER A 93 3.35 3.00 -7.89
CA SER A 93 4.78 3.16 -8.13
C SER A 93 5.06 2.72 -9.56
N THR A 94 5.67 3.60 -10.36
CA THR A 94 5.90 3.41 -11.80
C THR A 94 7.14 2.57 -12.07
N VAL A 95 7.15 1.35 -11.52
CA VAL A 95 8.21 0.35 -11.72
C VAL A 95 7.60 -0.99 -12.13
N GLY A 96 8.36 -1.81 -12.83
CA GLY A 96 7.89 -3.10 -13.33
C GLY A 96 6.63 -2.93 -14.19
N GLU A 97 5.60 -3.75 -13.97
CA GLU A 97 4.33 -3.69 -14.71
C GLU A 97 3.58 -2.34 -14.54
N GLY A 98 3.91 -1.58 -13.51
CA GLY A 98 3.34 -0.24 -13.29
C GLY A 98 4.02 0.89 -14.07
N ALA A 99 5.12 0.62 -14.78
CA ALA A 99 5.93 1.66 -15.44
C ALA A 99 5.17 2.44 -16.52
N GLY A 100 4.20 1.79 -17.19
CA GLY A 100 3.37 2.42 -18.21
C GLY A 100 2.10 3.10 -17.70
N LEU A 101 1.84 3.06 -16.39
CA LEU A 101 0.62 3.63 -15.81
C LEU A 101 0.88 5.06 -15.30
N LEU A 102 -0.20 5.86 -15.24
CA LEU A 102 -0.15 7.22 -14.74
C LEU A 102 -0.57 7.28 -13.27
N MET A 103 0.22 8.00 -12.47
CA MET A 103 -0.18 8.33 -11.10
C MET A 103 -1.39 9.25 -11.10
N SER A 104 -2.23 9.17 -10.07
CA SER A 104 -3.33 10.11 -9.85
C SER A 104 -2.84 11.55 -9.83
N GLU A 105 -3.73 12.51 -10.09
CA GLU A 105 -3.36 13.92 -10.12
C GLU A 105 -3.05 14.47 -8.73
N LYS A 106 -1.93 15.18 -8.61
CA LYS A 106 -1.51 15.80 -7.33
C LYS A 106 -2.51 16.83 -6.81
N LYS A 107 -3.14 17.61 -7.69
CA LYS A 107 -4.07 18.68 -7.33
C LYS A 107 -5.36 18.15 -6.70
N THR A 108 -5.88 17.03 -7.20
CA THR A 108 -7.15 16.43 -6.76
C THR A 108 -6.97 15.47 -5.60
N PHE A 109 -5.74 15.02 -5.35
CA PHE A 109 -5.43 14.01 -4.34
C PHE A 109 -5.85 14.38 -2.91
N PRO A 110 -5.65 15.63 -2.40
CA PRO A 110 -6.15 16.02 -1.08
C PRO A 110 -7.67 15.92 -0.94
N ALA A 111 -8.41 16.31 -1.99
CA ALA A 111 -9.87 16.17 -2.02
C ALA A 111 -10.30 14.71 -2.02
N PHE A 112 -9.63 13.85 -2.79
CA PHE A 112 -9.84 12.41 -2.78
C PHE A 112 -9.61 11.80 -1.38
N LEU A 113 -8.50 12.14 -0.69
CA LEU A 113 -8.25 11.66 0.66
C LEU A 113 -9.33 12.09 1.66
N LYS A 114 -9.85 13.33 1.51
CA LYS A 114 -10.95 13.82 2.35
C LYS A 114 -12.23 13.03 2.09
N SER A 115 -12.61 12.81 0.83
CA SER A 115 -13.77 12.00 0.47
C SER A 115 -13.63 10.55 0.95
N TYR A 116 -12.44 9.97 0.84
CA TYR A 116 -12.16 8.63 1.36
C TYR A 116 -12.33 8.58 2.89
N ALA A 117 -11.81 9.57 3.63
CA ALA A 117 -11.95 9.63 5.07
C ALA A 117 -13.40 9.79 5.52
N GLN A 118 -14.21 10.57 4.79
CA GLN A 118 -15.65 10.69 5.02
C GLN A 118 -16.38 9.36 4.79
N ALA A 119 -16.13 8.68 3.67
CA ALA A 119 -16.72 7.38 3.39
C ALA A 119 -16.31 6.31 4.43
N ALA A 120 -15.08 6.38 4.94
CA ALA A 120 -14.59 5.46 5.98
C ALA A 120 -15.30 5.64 7.32
N ALA A 121 -15.91 6.79 7.60
CA ALA A 121 -16.75 6.99 8.79
C ALA A 121 -18.00 6.10 8.76
N ASP A 122 -18.57 5.86 7.58
CA ASP A 122 -19.76 5.03 7.37
C ASP A 122 -19.43 3.57 7.00
N ASN A 123 -18.18 3.32 6.62
CA ASN A 123 -17.69 1.99 6.24
C ASN A 123 -16.42 1.62 7.03
N PRO A 124 -16.54 0.99 8.21
CA PRO A 124 -15.42 0.65 9.08
C PRO A 124 -14.44 -0.37 8.47
N LYS A 125 -14.76 -0.95 7.32
CA LYS A 125 -13.85 -1.83 6.57
C LYS A 125 -12.79 -1.06 5.80
N MET A 126 -12.96 0.25 5.60
CA MET A 126 -12.00 1.12 4.91
C MET A 126 -10.85 1.52 5.85
N GLY A 127 -9.66 1.05 5.53
CA GLY A 127 -8.45 1.30 6.30
C GLY A 127 -7.61 2.47 5.78
N PHE A 128 -6.96 3.18 6.68
CA PHE A 128 -6.09 4.32 6.36
C PHE A 128 -4.63 3.84 6.27
N LYS A 129 -4.15 3.57 5.07
CA LYS A 129 -2.78 3.11 4.84
C LYS A 129 -1.85 4.19 4.30
N ASP A 130 -2.35 5.14 3.52
CA ASP A 130 -1.52 6.20 2.98
C ASP A 130 -1.10 7.18 4.09
N ASN A 131 0.20 7.49 4.13
CA ASN A 131 0.77 8.35 5.16
C ASN A 131 0.20 9.78 5.15
N LEU A 132 -0.25 10.26 3.97
CA LEU A 132 -0.77 11.62 3.80
C LEU A 132 -2.17 11.83 4.40
N PHE A 133 -2.87 10.77 4.83
CA PHE A 133 -4.06 10.92 5.67
C PHE A 133 -3.75 11.69 6.96
N ASN A 134 -2.53 11.59 7.47
CA ASN A 134 -2.12 12.35 8.65
C ASN A 134 -2.19 13.88 8.46
N LEU A 135 -2.08 14.37 7.22
CA LEU A 135 -2.27 15.79 6.91
C LEU A 135 -3.74 16.21 7.02
N ILE A 136 -4.68 15.34 6.61
CA ILE A 136 -6.12 15.58 6.80
C ILE A 136 -6.45 15.59 8.29
N ARG A 137 -6.04 14.54 8.99
CA ARG A 137 -6.32 14.37 10.43
C ARG A 137 -5.75 15.50 11.28
N GLN A 138 -4.54 15.96 10.96
CA GLN A 138 -3.94 17.13 11.63
C GLN A 138 -4.78 18.39 11.46
N LYS A 139 -5.30 18.65 10.24
CA LYS A 139 -6.18 19.81 9.99
C LYS A 139 -7.50 19.71 10.72
N GLU A 140 -7.99 18.52 10.97
CA GLU A 140 -9.23 18.23 11.70
C GLU A 140 -9.02 18.12 13.22
N GLY A 141 -7.79 18.29 13.71
CA GLY A 141 -7.47 18.13 15.14
C GLY A 141 -7.56 16.69 15.64
N ALA A 142 -7.60 15.72 14.75
CA ALA A 142 -7.71 14.29 15.08
C ALA A 142 -6.34 13.67 15.34
N ALA A 143 -6.29 12.60 16.15
CA ALA A 143 -5.07 11.87 16.44
C ALA A 143 -4.47 11.28 15.15
N PRO A 144 -3.12 11.26 15.01
CA PRO A 144 -2.48 10.68 13.85
C PRO A 144 -2.71 9.16 13.77
N ILE A 145 -2.60 8.63 12.55
CA ILE A 145 -2.60 7.18 12.29
C ILE A 145 -1.18 6.70 11.99
N GLY A 146 -0.96 5.39 12.12
CA GLY A 146 0.33 4.79 11.84
C GLY A 146 0.74 4.77 10.35
N GLY A 147 -0.12 5.21 9.44
CA GLY A 147 0.18 5.23 8.01
C GLY A 147 0.47 3.85 7.43
N CYS A 148 1.45 3.77 6.54
CA CYS A 148 1.76 2.56 5.76
C CYS A 148 2.07 1.34 6.64
N THR A 149 2.76 1.50 7.76
CA THR A 149 3.31 0.39 8.55
C THR A 149 3.29 0.61 10.07
N GLY A 150 2.48 1.51 10.56
CA GLY A 150 2.35 1.83 11.98
C GLY A 150 3.13 3.08 12.41
N TYR A 151 4.25 3.38 11.76
CA TYR A 151 5.11 4.54 12.03
C TYR A 151 5.48 5.27 10.74
N GLY A 152 4.51 5.55 9.89
CA GLY A 152 4.71 6.18 8.58
C GLY A 152 5.34 5.23 7.56
N CYS A 153 6.32 5.71 6.79
CA CYS A 153 7.00 4.88 5.80
C CYS A 153 7.82 3.77 6.46
N GLY A 154 7.58 2.53 6.05
CA GLY A 154 8.24 1.35 6.61
C GLY A 154 9.52 0.92 5.91
N ALA A 155 9.99 1.67 4.90
CA ALA A 155 11.18 1.32 4.14
C ALA A 155 12.41 1.14 5.05
N ALA A 156 13.02 -0.05 4.98
CA ALA A 156 14.12 -0.51 5.85
C ALA A 156 13.86 -0.34 7.35
N PHE A 157 12.61 -0.08 7.77
CA PHE A 157 12.26 0.09 9.19
C PHE A 157 11.66 -1.17 9.78
N ASN A 158 10.46 -1.55 9.38
CA ASN A 158 9.78 -2.73 9.90
C ASN A 158 9.46 -3.78 8.82
N PHE A 159 9.95 -3.58 7.61
CA PHE A 159 10.02 -4.59 6.57
C PHE A 159 11.22 -4.37 5.66
N LEU A 160 11.68 -5.46 5.05
CA LEU A 160 12.64 -5.52 3.96
C LEU A 160 12.01 -6.34 2.82
N ALA A 161 12.47 -6.12 1.61
CA ALA A 161 12.09 -6.95 0.47
C ALA A 161 13.29 -7.78 0.03
N LEU A 162 13.18 -9.11 0.17
CA LEU A 162 14.18 -10.06 -0.31
C LEU A 162 13.76 -10.54 -1.70
N LEU A 163 14.65 -10.41 -2.67
CA LEU A 163 14.47 -10.88 -4.03
C LEU A 163 15.03 -12.30 -4.21
N ALA A 164 14.68 -12.93 -5.35
CA ALA A 164 15.06 -14.31 -5.61
C ALA A 164 16.57 -14.54 -5.80
N ASP A 165 17.30 -13.51 -6.15
CA ASP A 165 18.77 -13.49 -6.31
C ASP A 165 19.52 -13.17 -5.02
N GLY A 166 18.80 -13.05 -3.90
CA GLY A 166 19.36 -12.72 -2.59
C GLY A 166 19.49 -11.22 -2.33
N GLU A 167 19.17 -10.35 -3.27
CA GLU A 167 19.17 -8.92 -3.01
C GLU A 167 18.15 -8.53 -1.95
N VAL A 168 18.55 -7.66 -1.03
CA VAL A 168 17.70 -7.07 -0.01
C VAL A 168 17.47 -5.60 -0.33
N HIS A 169 16.20 -5.23 -0.41
CA HIS A 169 15.77 -3.87 -0.70
C HIS A 169 15.04 -3.24 0.48
N ALA A 170 15.19 -1.94 0.67
CA ALA A 170 14.48 -1.16 1.68
C ALA A 170 12.95 -1.18 1.48
N CYS A 171 12.50 -1.25 0.21
CA CYS A 171 11.09 -1.33 -0.15
C CYS A 171 10.90 -2.12 -1.46
N ARG A 172 9.86 -2.96 -1.54
CA ARG A 172 9.54 -3.73 -2.76
C ARG A 172 9.03 -2.87 -3.93
N LYS A 173 8.70 -1.61 -3.68
CA LYS A 173 8.01 -0.73 -4.63
C LYS A 173 8.94 0.12 -5.50
N PHE A 174 10.24 0.11 -5.25
CA PHE A 174 11.24 0.80 -6.08
C PHE A 174 12.63 0.19 -5.87
N PRO A 175 13.56 0.35 -6.81
CA PRO A 175 14.95 -0.10 -6.65
C PRO A 175 15.59 0.59 -5.45
N SER A 176 15.86 -0.17 -4.40
CA SER A 176 16.36 0.36 -3.12
C SER A 176 17.24 -0.66 -2.42
N ARG A 177 18.19 -1.27 -3.20
CA ARG A 177 19.12 -2.29 -2.70
C ARG A 177 19.91 -1.75 -1.52
N ILE A 178 19.98 -2.54 -0.44
CA ILE A 178 20.73 -2.23 0.79
C ILE A 178 21.72 -3.33 1.16
N GLY A 179 21.71 -4.48 0.48
CA GLY A 179 22.63 -5.59 0.66
C GLY A 179 22.20 -6.85 -0.06
N ASN A 180 22.89 -7.97 0.19
CA ASN A 180 22.56 -9.29 -0.35
C ASN A 180 22.82 -10.36 0.74
N ILE A 181 21.86 -11.28 0.94
CA ILE A 181 21.94 -12.33 1.99
C ILE A 181 23.00 -13.40 1.70
N HIS A 182 23.55 -13.47 0.49
CA HIS A 182 24.67 -14.34 0.16
C HIS A 182 26.02 -13.74 0.51
N GLU A 183 26.07 -12.43 0.82
CA GLU A 183 27.27 -11.68 1.17
C GLU A 183 27.32 -11.34 2.67
N ASP A 184 26.16 -10.93 3.23
CA ASP A 184 26.04 -10.43 4.60
C ASP A 184 24.85 -11.04 5.34
N THR A 185 24.85 -10.97 6.66
CA THR A 185 23.67 -11.35 7.46
C THR A 185 22.57 -10.28 7.35
N LEU A 186 21.29 -10.69 7.54
CA LEU A 186 20.18 -9.74 7.58
C LEU A 186 20.37 -8.66 8.67
N TYR A 187 21.04 -9.01 9.76
CA TYR A 187 21.37 -8.07 10.83
C TYR A 187 22.33 -6.99 10.33
N ASP A 188 23.42 -7.37 9.67
CA ASP A 188 24.41 -6.44 9.13
C ASP A 188 23.79 -5.55 8.06
N ILE A 189 23.04 -6.14 7.12
CA ILE A 189 22.30 -5.41 6.06
C ILE A 189 21.35 -4.37 6.68
N TYR A 190 20.60 -4.73 7.72
CA TYR A 190 19.67 -3.83 8.40
C TYR A 190 20.40 -2.67 9.09
N HIS A 191 21.64 -2.86 9.54
CA HIS A 191 22.44 -1.87 10.25
C HIS A 191 23.39 -1.06 9.35
N THR A 192 23.35 -1.25 8.03
CA THR A 192 24.12 -0.41 7.10
C THR A 192 23.71 1.07 7.18
N ASP A 193 24.63 1.97 6.88
CA ASP A 193 24.35 3.42 6.78
C ASP A 193 23.25 3.72 5.74
N LEU A 194 23.24 2.95 4.65
CA LEU A 194 22.22 3.12 3.61
C LEU A 194 20.83 2.72 4.12
N ALA A 195 20.70 1.61 4.85
CA ALA A 195 19.44 1.22 5.49
C ALA A 195 18.99 2.28 6.52
N ALA A 196 19.93 2.83 7.30
CA ALA A 196 19.67 3.92 8.24
C ALA A 196 19.15 5.19 7.54
N ARG A 197 19.72 5.54 6.38
CA ARG A 197 19.23 6.67 5.57
C ARG A 197 17.79 6.46 5.10
N TYR A 198 17.44 5.26 4.62
CA TYR A 198 16.04 4.93 4.26
C TYR A 198 15.10 5.05 5.46
N ARG A 199 15.51 4.60 6.65
CA ARG A 199 14.73 4.75 7.89
C ARG A 199 14.53 6.20 8.31
N ALA A 200 15.55 7.02 8.13
CA ALA A 200 15.47 8.45 8.42
C ALA A 200 14.48 9.18 7.48
N GLY A 201 14.32 8.67 6.23
CA GLY A 201 13.50 9.29 5.21
C GLY A 201 14.14 10.55 4.62
N SER A 202 13.33 11.38 3.95
CA SER A 202 13.80 12.59 3.29
C SER A 202 14.17 13.70 4.27
N LEU A 203 15.28 14.41 3.98
CA LEU A 203 15.71 15.61 4.70
C LEU A 203 14.64 16.71 4.70
N ALA A 204 13.87 16.84 3.62
CA ALA A 204 12.78 17.81 3.55
C ALA A 204 11.61 17.52 4.51
N CYS A 205 11.58 16.34 5.13
CA CYS A 205 10.60 15.97 6.15
C CYS A 205 11.15 16.02 7.58
N ARG A 206 12.45 16.34 7.78
CA ARG A 206 13.13 16.26 9.08
C ARG A 206 12.39 17.05 10.17
N ASP A 207 12.05 18.29 9.89
CA ASP A 207 11.45 19.20 10.86
C ASP A 207 9.91 19.21 10.81
N CYS A 208 9.32 18.30 10.03
CA CYS A 208 7.87 18.19 9.94
C CYS A 208 7.29 17.56 11.22
N ARG A 209 6.26 18.19 11.79
CA ARG A 209 5.57 17.68 12.99
C ARG A 209 4.99 16.27 12.84
N LEU A 210 4.74 15.84 11.59
CA LEU A 210 4.24 14.52 11.27
C LEU A 210 5.35 13.53 10.87
N ASN A 211 6.62 13.88 11.03
CA ASN A 211 7.74 13.05 10.57
C ASN A 211 7.62 11.59 11.06
N ILE A 212 7.33 11.37 12.33
CA ILE A 212 7.26 10.02 12.94
C ILE A 212 6.17 9.15 12.31
N VAL A 213 5.04 9.74 11.90
CA VAL A 213 3.85 9.00 11.42
C VAL A 213 3.60 9.14 9.92
N CYS A 214 4.39 9.94 9.21
CA CYS A 214 4.17 10.21 7.79
C CYS A 214 5.42 9.91 6.95
N ARG A 215 6.36 10.84 6.84
CA ARG A 215 7.55 10.81 5.94
C ARG A 215 7.22 10.60 4.45
N GLY A 216 5.95 10.79 4.04
CA GLY A 216 5.51 10.55 2.66
C GLY A 216 5.65 9.10 2.22
N CYS A 217 5.84 8.88 0.91
CA CYS A 217 6.12 7.58 0.33
C CYS A 217 7.35 7.68 -0.58
N LEU A 218 8.46 7.06 -0.20
CA LEU A 218 9.72 7.08 -0.96
C LEU A 218 9.55 6.48 -2.37
N ALA A 219 8.71 5.45 -2.51
CA ALA A 219 8.43 4.86 -3.81
C ALA A 219 7.68 5.80 -4.76
N VAL A 220 6.81 6.66 -4.24
CA VAL A 220 6.10 7.69 -5.03
C VAL A 220 7.05 8.83 -5.39
N ALA A 221 7.94 9.24 -4.47
CA ALA A 221 8.99 10.23 -4.76
C ALA A 221 9.91 9.71 -5.87
N HIS A 222 10.42 8.48 -5.77
CA HIS A 222 11.21 7.82 -6.82
C HIS A 222 10.47 7.79 -8.16
N SER A 223 9.20 7.40 -8.18
CA SER A 223 8.37 7.34 -9.41
C SER A 223 8.17 8.71 -10.06
N ALA A 224 8.30 9.78 -9.31
CA ALA A 224 8.25 11.15 -9.82
C ALA A 224 9.62 11.69 -10.25
N GLY A 225 10.68 10.87 -10.24
CA GLY A 225 12.04 11.27 -10.58
C GLY A 225 12.73 12.12 -9.52
N LEU A 226 12.24 12.11 -8.28
CA LEU A 226 12.75 12.89 -7.16
C LEU A 226 13.80 12.08 -6.36
N ASP A 227 14.72 12.79 -5.70
CA ASP A 227 15.65 12.14 -4.77
C ASP A 227 14.92 11.78 -3.47
N VAL A 228 14.87 10.47 -3.17
CA VAL A 228 14.15 9.93 -2.01
C VAL A 228 14.74 10.37 -0.66
N PHE A 229 15.97 10.86 -0.64
CA PHE A 229 16.67 11.30 0.57
C PHE A 229 16.58 12.81 0.83
N THR A 230 16.30 13.60 -0.20
CA THR A 230 16.29 15.08 -0.11
C THR A 230 14.92 15.68 -0.38
N ASP A 231 14.12 15.08 -1.26
CA ASP A 231 12.88 15.69 -1.72
C ASP A 231 11.65 15.18 -0.94
N LYS A 232 10.62 16.03 -0.87
CA LYS A 232 9.31 15.64 -0.30
C LYS A 232 8.56 14.72 -1.27
N ASP A 233 7.68 13.90 -0.70
CA ASP A 233 6.62 13.24 -1.47
C ASP A 233 5.89 14.27 -2.34
N PRO A 234 5.82 14.08 -3.68
CA PRO A 234 5.26 15.09 -4.59
C PRO A 234 3.76 15.36 -4.39
N PHE A 235 3.07 14.51 -3.63
CA PHE A 235 1.66 14.67 -3.24
C PHE A 235 1.52 15.33 -1.86
N CYS A 236 2.61 15.67 -1.17
CA CYS A 236 2.56 16.33 0.12
C CYS A 236 1.94 17.72 -0.02
N PHE A 237 0.88 17.97 0.75
CA PHE A 237 0.15 19.25 0.81
C PHE A 237 0.23 19.91 2.20
N ALA A 238 1.25 19.55 2.98
CA ALA A 238 1.57 20.27 4.22
C ALA A 238 1.90 21.74 3.88
N SER A 239 1.30 22.65 4.62
CA SER A 239 1.75 24.04 4.62
C SER A 239 3.19 24.11 5.11
N SER A 240 4.01 24.88 4.42
CA SER A 240 5.41 25.14 4.78
C SER A 240 5.48 25.79 6.14
#